data_7bc43ad138857a99757364897e4ec031
#
_entry.id   7bc43ad138857a99757364897e4ec031
#
_cell.length_a   1.000
_cell.length_b   1.000
_cell.length_c   1.000
_cell.angle_alpha   90.00
_cell.angle_beta   90.00
_cell.angle_gamma   90.00
#
_symmetry.space_group_name_H-M   'P 1'
#
loop_
_entity.id
_entity.type
_entity.pdbx_description
1 polymer ?
#
loop_
_entity_poly.entity_id
_entity_poly.type
_entity_poly.pdbx_seq_one_letter_code
_entity_poly.pdbx_strand_id
1 'polypeptide(L)'
;MKISSIFAILTASAILAACDFLDEYNPNSVTVGNYYTSEEDIVASLNGVYTSLTQGYVANNNHYFTDVRANTTVVTSSGANSGIPYQFYNYTLTEENVYVYNRYSQLYKIISRANTLFAHLGDVSYAAPSARDTYEAEARFLRALAYYWLVTEWGDVPLVLKALESAEEVRANNYRRPKAEVYQAIFDDLKYVTESPLADVQPASACGKVSKSAAWALWGKALLQQACDEDFVGSKSELLGQAIEKLTAAWNLRKFGELASVPYSAIWDLSTQKSCAENIFQINYIQGNADLGSVWNYLYGPEGTGVTSQKKGEMQNVTTQAVYDSFETGDVRRSFLRATNMAGQTYYHTMKYADLECGANGYGGNNWIVLRYADVA
;
A
#
# COMPACT_ATOMS: atom_id res chain seq x y z
N MET A 1 70.60 0.94 -17.02
CA MET A 1 69.25 0.38 -16.63
C MET A 1 69.27 -1.07 -17.06
N LYS A 2 69.15 -2.01 -16.14
CA LYS A 2 69.24 -3.44 -16.44
C LYS A 2 67.97 -3.90 -17.15
N ILE A 3 68.06 -4.73 -18.18
CA ILE A 3 66.92 -5.30 -18.97
C ILE A 3 65.84 -5.90 -18.08
N SER A 4 66.23 -6.45 -16.92
CA SER A 4 65.30 -6.97 -15.90
C SER A 4 64.37 -5.91 -15.32
N SER A 5 64.73 -4.63 -15.25
CA SER A 5 63.88 -3.56 -14.73
C SER A 5 62.82 -3.11 -15.75
N ILE A 6 63.10 -3.24 -17.05
CA ILE A 6 62.17 -2.91 -18.13
C ILE A 6 61.09 -3.99 -18.22
N PHE A 7 61.48 -5.28 -18.05
CA PHE A 7 60.52 -6.40 -18.01
C PHE A 7 59.59 -6.32 -16.80
N ALA A 8 60.05 -5.90 -15.64
CA ALA A 8 59.23 -5.74 -14.43
C ALA A 8 58.22 -4.58 -14.57
N ILE A 9 58.57 -3.50 -15.26
CA ILE A 9 57.66 -2.36 -15.51
C ILE A 9 56.60 -2.75 -16.56
N LEU A 10 56.96 -3.49 -17.62
CA LEU A 10 56.01 -3.98 -18.63
C LEU A 10 54.99 -5.00 -18.07
N THR A 11 55.45 -5.90 -17.18
CA THR A 11 54.53 -6.84 -16.50
C THR A 11 53.62 -6.12 -15.51
N ALA A 12 54.06 -5.13 -14.76
CA ALA A 12 53.24 -4.33 -13.85
C ALA A 12 52.17 -3.51 -14.61
N SER A 13 52.54 -2.95 -15.79
CA SER A 13 51.59 -2.21 -16.64
C SER A 13 50.54 -3.11 -17.29
N ALA A 14 50.85 -4.35 -17.60
CA ALA A 14 49.90 -5.33 -18.14
C ALA A 14 48.88 -5.83 -17.09
N ILE A 15 49.27 -5.88 -15.82
CA ILE A 15 48.36 -6.28 -14.71
C ILE A 15 47.39 -5.14 -14.38
N LEU A 16 47.76 -3.87 -14.54
CA LEU A 16 46.88 -2.73 -14.32
C LEU A 16 45.85 -2.53 -15.45
N ALA A 17 46.14 -3.03 -16.67
CA ALA A 17 45.19 -3.01 -17.80
C ALA A 17 44.21 -4.20 -17.83
N ALA A 18 44.42 -5.22 -16.98
CA ALA A 18 43.59 -6.40 -16.92
C ALA A 18 42.32 -6.23 -16.05
N CYS A 19 42.19 -5.15 -15.27
CA CYS A 19 40.99 -4.92 -14.44
C CYS A 19 39.73 -4.59 -15.27
N ASP A 20 39.88 -3.93 -16.42
CA ASP A 20 38.74 -3.63 -17.31
C ASP A 20 38.31 -4.84 -18.17
N PHE A 21 39.18 -5.87 -18.31
CA PHE A 21 38.88 -7.07 -19.10
C PHE A 21 37.99 -8.07 -18.33
N LEU A 22 37.80 -7.89 -17.02
CA LEU A 22 37.00 -8.77 -16.16
C LEU A 22 35.60 -8.22 -15.89
N ASP A 23 35.26 -7.04 -16.39
CA ASP A 23 33.85 -6.60 -16.42
C ASP A 23 33.11 -7.40 -17.50
N GLU A 24 32.59 -8.55 -17.08
CA GLU A 24 31.67 -9.35 -17.91
C GLU A 24 30.39 -8.53 -18.18
N TYR A 25 30.40 -7.76 -19.26
CA TYR A 25 29.18 -7.18 -19.79
C TYR A 25 28.31 -8.32 -20.34
N ASN A 26 27.34 -8.75 -19.53
CA ASN A 26 26.28 -9.63 -20.02
C ASN A 26 25.18 -8.76 -20.66
N PRO A 27 25.08 -8.69 -22.00
CA PRO A 27 24.09 -7.86 -22.69
C PRO A 27 22.65 -8.31 -22.42
N ASN A 28 22.46 -9.53 -21.88
CA ASN A 28 21.17 -10.08 -21.52
C ASN A 28 20.84 -9.89 -20.03
N SER A 29 21.74 -9.35 -19.21
CA SER A 29 21.42 -9.00 -17.82
C SER A 29 20.75 -7.63 -17.78
N VAL A 30 19.55 -7.58 -17.25
CA VAL A 30 18.87 -6.31 -16.98
C VAL A 30 19.54 -5.67 -15.77
N THR A 31 20.24 -4.55 -16.02
CA THR A 31 20.83 -3.69 -14.98
C THR A 31 20.10 -2.35 -14.97
N VAL A 32 20.19 -1.60 -13.89
CA VAL A 32 19.59 -0.25 -13.84
C VAL A 32 20.07 0.63 -15.01
N GLY A 33 21.36 0.49 -15.41
CA GLY A 33 21.94 1.28 -16.49
C GLY A 33 21.47 0.95 -17.92
N ASN A 34 20.80 -0.20 -18.12
CA ASN A 34 20.29 -0.60 -19.44
C ASN A 34 18.78 -0.90 -19.45
N TYR A 35 18.07 -0.66 -18.34
CA TYR A 35 16.65 -0.96 -18.20
C TYR A 35 15.76 0.18 -18.71
N TYR A 36 16.05 1.42 -18.33
CA TYR A 36 15.19 2.58 -18.65
C TYR A 36 15.52 3.15 -20.03
N THR A 37 15.03 2.52 -21.08
CA THR A 37 15.31 2.89 -22.49
C THR A 37 14.08 3.36 -23.25
N SER A 38 12.88 3.10 -22.73
CA SER A 38 11.61 3.40 -23.38
C SER A 38 10.52 3.82 -22.38
N GLU A 39 9.42 4.40 -22.88
CA GLU A 39 8.23 4.70 -22.08
C GLU A 39 7.63 3.44 -21.47
N GLU A 40 7.69 2.30 -22.15
CA GLU A 40 7.22 1.00 -21.66
C GLU A 40 7.98 0.54 -20.43
N ASP A 41 9.28 0.83 -20.32
CA ASP A 41 10.10 0.51 -19.14
C ASP A 41 9.67 1.36 -17.94
N ILE A 42 9.35 2.64 -18.17
CA ILE A 42 8.77 3.52 -17.14
C ILE A 42 7.43 2.98 -16.65
N VAL A 43 6.55 2.57 -17.57
CA VAL A 43 5.24 1.98 -17.24
C VAL A 43 5.41 0.68 -16.48
N ALA A 44 6.34 -0.18 -16.87
CA ALA A 44 6.63 -1.43 -16.18
C ALA A 44 7.18 -1.18 -14.76
N SER A 45 8.07 -0.19 -14.60
CA SER A 45 8.58 0.24 -13.30
C SER A 45 7.46 0.79 -12.41
N LEU A 46 6.57 1.65 -12.94
CA LEU A 46 5.41 2.15 -12.22
C LEU A 46 4.45 1.02 -11.80
N ASN A 47 4.19 0.05 -12.66
CA ASN A 47 3.42 -1.14 -12.31
C ASN A 47 4.11 -1.94 -11.19
N GLY A 48 5.45 -1.97 -11.16
CA GLY A 48 6.23 -2.52 -10.06
C GLY A 48 5.99 -1.80 -8.72
N VAL A 49 5.79 -0.46 -8.73
CA VAL A 49 5.40 0.30 -7.53
C VAL A 49 3.99 -0.12 -7.08
N TYR A 50 3.00 -0.14 -8.00
CA TYR A 50 1.65 -0.61 -7.70
C TYR A 50 1.61 -2.03 -7.14
N THR A 51 2.34 -2.96 -7.76
CA THR A 51 2.41 -4.36 -7.31
C THR A 51 3.00 -4.47 -5.90
N SER A 52 3.81 -3.51 -5.46
CA SER A 52 4.31 -3.50 -4.08
C SER A 52 3.20 -3.31 -3.04
N LEU A 53 2.05 -2.73 -3.41
CA LEU A 53 0.89 -2.61 -2.54
C LEU A 53 0.21 -3.96 -2.25
N THR A 54 0.32 -4.95 -3.15
CA THR A 54 -0.29 -6.28 -2.96
C THR A 54 0.51 -7.18 -2.02
N GLN A 55 1.67 -6.72 -1.54
CA GLN A 55 2.52 -7.53 -0.66
C GLN A 55 1.80 -7.91 0.64
N GLY A 56 2.08 -9.13 1.13
CA GLY A 56 1.33 -9.76 2.22
C GLY A 56 1.21 -8.93 3.50
N TYR A 57 2.24 -8.14 3.85
CA TYR A 57 2.21 -7.31 5.06
C TYR A 57 1.76 -5.87 4.79
N VAL A 58 1.63 -5.45 3.54
CA VAL A 58 0.96 -4.18 3.20
C VAL A 58 -0.56 -4.39 3.14
N ALA A 59 -1.02 -5.39 2.39
CA ALA A 59 -2.43 -5.64 2.16
C ALA A 59 -3.00 -6.79 3.01
N ASN A 60 -2.55 -8.03 2.81
CA ASN A 60 -3.22 -9.21 3.36
C ASN A 60 -3.26 -9.26 4.89
N ASN A 61 -2.19 -8.84 5.55
CA ASN A 61 -2.08 -8.80 7.02
C ASN A 61 -2.38 -7.42 7.62
N ASN A 62 -2.94 -6.48 6.84
CA ASN A 62 -3.23 -5.13 7.30
C ASN A 62 -4.16 -5.10 8.52
N HIS A 63 -5.08 -6.04 8.65
CA HIS A 63 -6.03 -6.12 9.75
C HIS A 63 -5.36 -6.20 11.14
N TYR A 64 -4.14 -6.72 11.26
CA TYR A 64 -3.40 -6.70 12.53
C TYR A 64 -3.00 -5.27 12.93
N PHE A 65 -2.68 -4.43 11.95
CA PHE A 65 -2.29 -3.03 12.17
C PHE A 65 -3.48 -2.08 12.32
N THR A 66 -4.68 -2.51 11.95
CA THR A 66 -5.92 -1.71 11.97
C THR A 66 -6.96 -2.32 12.90
N ASP A 67 -7.75 -3.27 12.43
CA ASP A 67 -8.94 -3.81 13.10
C ASP A 67 -8.63 -4.45 14.45
N VAL A 68 -7.56 -5.27 14.51
CA VAL A 68 -7.14 -5.95 15.75
C VAL A 68 -6.63 -4.93 16.77
N ARG A 69 -5.80 -3.97 16.37
CA ARG A 69 -5.32 -2.90 17.27
C ARG A 69 -6.43 -1.98 17.74
N ALA A 70 -7.44 -1.76 16.91
CA ALA A 70 -8.63 -0.98 17.29
C ALA A 70 -9.62 -1.75 18.17
N ASN A 71 -9.30 -3.01 18.53
CA ASN A 71 -10.16 -3.90 19.33
C ASN A 71 -11.56 -4.13 18.75
N THR A 72 -11.73 -3.92 17.45
CA THR A 72 -12.98 -4.19 16.73
C THR A 72 -13.07 -5.65 16.31
N THR A 73 -11.93 -6.32 16.23
CA THR A 73 -11.83 -7.75 15.91
C THR A 73 -10.87 -8.45 16.88
N VAL A 74 -10.95 -9.77 16.91
CA VAL A 74 -10.12 -10.62 17.76
C VAL A 74 -9.32 -11.60 16.92
N VAL A 75 -8.21 -12.06 17.47
CA VAL A 75 -7.41 -13.16 16.94
C VAL A 75 -7.86 -14.45 17.59
N THR A 76 -8.33 -15.41 16.79
CA THR A 76 -8.74 -16.73 17.32
C THR A 76 -7.55 -17.69 17.41
N SER A 77 -7.70 -18.76 18.17
CA SER A 77 -6.64 -19.78 18.34
C SER A 77 -6.29 -20.49 17.03
N SER A 78 -7.24 -20.63 16.11
CA SER A 78 -6.97 -21.19 14.77
C SER A 78 -6.20 -20.25 13.86
N GLY A 79 -6.36 -18.93 14.04
CA GLY A 79 -5.66 -17.91 13.25
C GLY A 79 -4.26 -17.56 13.76
N ALA A 80 -3.91 -17.98 14.97
CA ALA A 80 -2.71 -17.49 15.67
C ALA A 80 -1.69 -18.59 16.01
N ASN A 81 -1.42 -19.47 15.07
CA ASN A 81 -0.56 -20.64 15.27
C ASN A 81 0.84 -20.38 15.86
N SER A 82 1.35 -19.15 15.83
CA SER A 82 2.71 -18.82 16.26
C SER A 82 2.79 -17.92 17.49
N GLY A 83 1.66 -17.48 18.04
CA GLY A 83 1.63 -16.46 19.10
C GLY A 83 1.96 -15.04 18.63
N ILE A 84 2.58 -14.86 17.47
CA ILE A 84 2.97 -13.54 16.93
C ILE A 84 1.74 -12.63 16.67
N PRO A 85 0.63 -13.09 16.06
CA PRO A 85 -0.59 -12.30 15.91
C PRO A 85 -1.21 -11.89 17.25
N TYR A 86 -1.09 -12.71 18.30
CA TYR A 86 -1.61 -12.37 19.62
C TYR A 86 -0.95 -11.14 20.24
N GLN A 87 0.29 -10.81 19.87
CA GLN A 87 0.97 -9.62 20.37
C GLN A 87 0.22 -8.34 19.97
N PHE A 88 -0.44 -8.31 18.80
CA PHE A 88 -1.28 -7.19 18.38
C PHE A 88 -2.55 -7.11 19.23
N TYR A 89 -3.21 -8.24 19.46
CA TYR A 89 -4.44 -8.31 20.22
C TYR A 89 -4.24 -8.01 21.72
N ASN A 90 -3.17 -8.52 22.30
CA ASN A 90 -2.84 -8.37 23.72
C ASN A 90 -2.04 -7.10 24.03
N TYR A 91 -1.72 -6.26 23.03
CA TYR A 91 -0.89 -5.06 23.18
C TYR A 91 0.50 -5.34 23.77
N THR A 92 1.09 -6.49 23.41
CA THR A 92 2.41 -6.95 23.87
C THR A 92 3.42 -6.98 22.73
N LEU A 93 3.29 -6.08 21.75
CA LEU A 93 4.21 -5.99 20.61
C LEU A 93 5.64 -5.78 21.08
N THR A 94 6.56 -6.53 20.48
CA THR A 94 8.00 -6.38 20.66
C THR A 94 8.66 -5.97 19.35
N GLU A 95 9.87 -5.43 19.44
CA GLU A 95 10.69 -5.07 18.27
C GLU A 95 11.05 -6.28 17.38
N GLU A 96 11.02 -7.50 17.96
CA GLU A 96 11.30 -8.76 17.25
C GLU A 96 10.08 -9.30 16.47
N ASN A 97 8.92 -8.65 16.56
CA ASN A 97 7.73 -9.11 15.86
C ASN A 97 7.94 -9.04 14.33
N VAL A 98 7.99 -10.21 13.69
CA VAL A 98 8.28 -10.34 12.26
C VAL A 98 7.25 -9.64 11.37
N TYR A 99 5.99 -9.47 11.82
CA TYR A 99 4.96 -8.76 11.07
C TYR A 99 5.26 -7.26 11.03
N VAL A 100 5.70 -6.69 12.16
CA VAL A 100 6.12 -5.29 12.25
C VAL A 100 7.32 -5.03 11.33
N TYR A 101 8.35 -5.88 11.40
CA TYR A 101 9.53 -5.78 10.53
C TYR A 101 9.16 -5.87 9.04
N ASN A 102 8.36 -6.87 8.66
CA ASN A 102 8.02 -7.08 7.25
C ASN A 102 7.15 -5.94 6.70
N ARG A 103 6.18 -5.43 7.47
CA ARG A 103 5.38 -4.29 7.05
C ARG A 103 6.25 -3.06 6.82
N TYR A 104 7.10 -2.73 7.77
CA TYR A 104 8.05 -1.63 7.64
C TYR A 104 8.92 -1.75 6.38
N SER A 105 9.53 -2.91 6.19
CA SER A 105 10.38 -3.21 5.04
C SER A 105 9.62 -3.10 3.71
N GLN A 106 8.38 -3.63 3.65
CA GLN A 106 7.57 -3.58 2.44
C GLN A 106 7.11 -2.16 2.11
N LEU A 107 6.82 -1.31 3.10
CA LEU A 107 6.50 0.11 2.88
C LEU A 107 7.70 0.87 2.31
N TYR A 108 8.90 0.64 2.85
CA TYR A 108 10.12 1.23 2.27
C TYR A 108 10.45 0.70 0.87
N LYS A 109 10.04 -0.51 0.52
CA LYS A 109 10.17 -1.03 -0.85
C LYS A 109 9.31 -0.24 -1.85
N ILE A 110 8.10 0.20 -1.44
CA ILE A 110 7.26 1.09 -2.26
C ILE A 110 8.00 2.42 -2.50
N ILE A 111 8.52 3.02 -1.44
CA ILE A 111 9.27 4.30 -1.48
C ILE A 111 10.51 4.17 -2.37
N SER A 112 11.31 3.13 -2.17
CA SER A 112 12.51 2.89 -2.96
C SER A 112 12.20 2.76 -4.46
N ARG A 113 11.19 1.97 -4.82
CA ARG A 113 10.76 1.80 -6.22
C ARG A 113 10.26 3.11 -6.84
N ALA A 114 9.48 3.90 -6.09
CA ALA A 114 9.04 5.22 -6.54
C ALA A 114 10.23 6.16 -6.76
N ASN A 115 11.18 6.20 -5.84
CA ASN A 115 12.37 7.02 -5.94
C ASN A 115 13.25 6.61 -7.13
N THR A 116 13.41 5.31 -7.38
CA THR A 116 14.13 4.81 -8.56
C THR A 116 13.42 5.24 -9.85
N LEU A 117 12.09 5.13 -9.91
CA LEU A 117 11.33 5.61 -11.06
C LEU A 117 11.59 7.11 -11.32
N PHE A 118 11.56 7.96 -10.28
CA PHE A 118 11.80 9.40 -10.42
C PHE A 118 13.19 9.71 -10.99
N ALA A 119 14.19 8.94 -10.61
CA ALA A 119 15.57 9.14 -11.09
C ALA A 119 15.69 8.93 -12.61
N HIS A 120 14.78 8.14 -13.21
CA HIS A 120 14.84 7.74 -14.62
C HIS A 120 13.76 8.34 -15.51
N LEU A 121 12.84 9.16 -14.96
CA LEU A 121 11.80 9.81 -15.77
C LEU A 121 12.36 10.74 -16.86
N GLY A 122 13.57 11.24 -16.70
CA GLY A 122 14.24 12.10 -17.68
C GLY A 122 15.03 11.34 -18.76
N ASP A 123 15.19 10.03 -18.63
CA ASP A 123 16.08 9.24 -19.50
C ASP A 123 15.40 8.77 -20.79
N VAL A 124 14.07 8.87 -20.86
CA VAL A 124 13.25 8.35 -21.98
C VAL A 124 12.44 9.44 -22.66
N SER A 125 12.04 9.18 -23.89
CA SER A 125 11.09 10.01 -24.63
C SER A 125 9.65 9.48 -24.46
N TYR A 126 8.67 10.38 -24.37
CA TYR A 126 7.26 10.06 -24.16
C TYR A 126 6.42 10.35 -25.39
N ALA A 127 5.47 9.47 -25.68
CA ALA A 127 4.56 9.64 -26.81
C ALA A 127 3.62 10.85 -26.62
N ALA A 128 3.14 11.07 -25.39
CA ALA A 128 2.31 12.23 -25.06
C ALA A 128 3.09 13.21 -24.15
N PRO A 129 3.00 14.54 -24.38
CA PRO A 129 3.71 15.52 -23.55
C PRO A 129 3.41 15.44 -22.05
N SER A 130 2.19 15.00 -21.68
CA SER A 130 1.76 14.88 -20.29
C SER A 130 2.04 13.51 -19.66
N ALA A 131 2.54 12.53 -20.43
CA ALA A 131 2.72 11.15 -19.93
C ALA A 131 3.71 11.09 -18.78
N ARG A 132 4.88 11.75 -18.91
CA ARG A 132 5.88 11.85 -17.85
C ARG A 132 5.28 12.33 -16.53
N ASP A 133 4.57 13.45 -16.57
CA ASP A 133 4.01 14.06 -15.36
C ASP A 133 2.88 13.21 -14.77
N THR A 134 2.15 12.47 -15.61
CA THR A 134 1.13 11.51 -15.20
C THR A 134 1.78 10.35 -14.41
N TYR A 135 2.84 9.75 -14.95
CA TYR A 135 3.53 8.63 -14.29
C TYR A 135 4.23 9.07 -12.99
N GLU A 136 4.82 10.27 -13.00
CA GLU A 136 5.39 10.87 -11.79
C GLU A 136 4.32 11.07 -10.72
N ALA A 137 3.16 11.60 -11.08
CA ALA A 137 2.08 11.86 -10.14
C ALA A 137 1.53 10.56 -9.53
N GLU A 138 1.35 9.50 -10.34
CA GLU A 138 0.94 8.19 -9.82
C GLU A 138 1.95 7.68 -8.78
N ALA A 139 3.24 7.71 -9.09
CA ALA A 139 4.29 7.22 -8.18
C ALA A 139 4.43 8.10 -6.90
N ARG A 140 4.23 9.42 -7.01
CA ARG A 140 4.22 10.34 -5.85
C ARG A 140 3.06 10.03 -4.91
N PHE A 141 1.87 9.77 -5.42
CA PHE A 141 0.75 9.33 -4.58
C PHE A 141 1.07 8.04 -3.83
N LEU A 142 1.66 7.06 -4.52
CA LEU A 142 2.00 5.77 -3.90
C LEU A 142 3.09 5.92 -2.83
N ARG A 143 4.05 6.83 -3.03
CA ARG A 143 5.07 7.18 -2.03
C ARG A 143 4.44 7.91 -0.83
N ALA A 144 3.56 8.87 -1.08
CA ALA A 144 2.83 9.58 -0.03
C ALA A 144 1.98 8.63 0.81
N LEU A 145 1.30 7.66 0.18
CA LEU A 145 0.50 6.64 0.86
C LEU A 145 1.38 5.74 1.75
N ALA A 146 2.54 5.32 1.25
CA ALA A 146 3.49 4.53 2.04
C ALA A 146 4.03 5.32 3.24
N TYR A 147 4.39 6.60 3.08
CA TYR A 147 4.78 7.46 4.18
C TYR A 147 3.63 7.77 5.15
N TYR A 148 2.40 7.89 4.67
CA TYR A 148 1.24 8.04 5.53
C TYR A 148 1.09 6.85 6.50
N TRP A 149 1.20 5.62 6.00
CA TRP A 149 1.19 4.43 6.86
C TRP A 149 2.40 4.38 7.80
N LEU A 150 3.60 4.72 7.32
CA LEU A 150 4.80 4.76 8.16
C LEU A 150 4.66 5.76 9.31
N VAL A 151 4.27 7.00 9.04
CA VAL A 151 4.20 8.04 10.07
C VAL A 151 3.08 7.77 11.08
N THR A 152 1.95 7.19 10.64
CA THR A 152 0.84 6.84 11.54
C THR A 152 1.12 5.63 12.42
N GLU A 153 1.97 4.71 11.98
CA GLU A 153 2.27 3.48 12.70
C GLU A 153 3.56 3.56 13.54
N TRP A 154 4.56 4.36 13.12
CA TRP A 154 5.88 4.46 13.79
C TRP A 154 6.25 5.87 14.25
N GLY A 155 5.50 6.90 13.88
CA GLY A 155 5.85 8.28 14.18
C GLY A 155 7.06 8.76 13.37
N ASP A 156 8.16 9.12 14.05
CA ASP A 156 9.41 9.51 13.40
C ASP A 156 10.02 8.33 12.63
N VAL A 157 10.32 8.55 11.35
CA VAL A 157 10.87 7.53 10.45
C VAL A 157 11.93 8.12 9.52
N PRO A 158 12.84 7.33 8.93
CA PRO A 158 13.75 7.79 7.89
C PRO A 158 12.99 8.37 6.69
N LEU A 159 13.36 9.60 6.29
CA LEU A 159 12.77 10.30 5.15
C LEU A 159 13.71 10.23 3.95
N VAL A 160 13.41 9.34 3.00
CA VAL A 160 14.18 9.07 1.79
C VAL A 160 13.40 9.50 0.57
N LEU A 161 13.80 10.62 -0.05
CA LEU A 161 13.06 11.24 -1.15
C LEU A 161 13.75 11.10 -2.53
N LYS A 162 14.88 10.39 -2.58
CA LYS A 162 15.66 10.09 -3.80
C LYS A 162 16.07 8.61 -3.82
N ALA A 163 16.44 8.12 -4.99
CA ALA A 163 17.11 6.83 -5.10
C ALA A 163 18.45 6.87 -4.30
N LEU A 164 18.75 5.79 -3.60
CA LEU A 164 20.02 5.61 -2.89
C LEU A 164 20.87 4.58 -3.64
N GLU A 165 22.02 4.99 -4.12
CA GLU A 165 22.85 4.19 -5.04
C GLU A 165 23.98 3.44 -4.33
N SER A 166 24.27 3.77 -3.07
CA SER A 166 25.36 3.17 -2.32
C SER A 166 24.96 2.83 -0.87
N ALA A 167 25.70 1.87 -0.29
CA ALA A 167 25.56 1.54 1.14
C ALA A 167 25.95 2.73 2.05
N GLU A 168 26.78 3.66 1.57
CA GLU A 168 27.12 4.88 2.29
C GLU A 168 25.92 5.83 2.32
N GLU A 169 25.26 6.06 1.18
CA GLU A 169 24.04 6.87 1.14
C GLU A 169 22.91 6.27 2.00
N VAL A 170 22.75 4.93 2.00
CA VAL A 170 21.81 4.27 2.88
C VAL A 170 22.12 4.57 4.34
N ARG A 171 23.38 4.42 4.77
CA ARG A 171 23.76 4.72 6.16
C ARG A 171 23.56 6.20 6.51
N ALA A 172 23.87 7.11 5.57
CA ALA A 172 23.71 8.55 5.76
C ALA A 172 22.25 9.02 5.86
N ASN A 173 21.29 8.23 5.35
CA ASN A 173 19.86 8.54 5.35
C ASN A 173 19.03 7.65 6.30
N ASN A 174 19.67 6.67 6.98
CA ASN A 174 18.99 5.74 7.88
C ASN A 174 18.89 6.28 9.32
N TYR A 175 18.29 7.46 9.48
CA TYR A 175 17.98 8.03 10.79
C TYR A 175 16.57 8.60 10.77
N ARG A 176 15.90 8.56 11.93
CA ARG A 176 14.54 9.05 12.06
C ARG A 176 14.50 10.57 11.85
N ARG A 177 13.61 11.01 11.01
CA ARG A 177 13.25 12.42 10.85
C ARG A 177 11.97 12.69 11.65
N PRO A 178 11.84 13.89 12.22
CA PRO A 178 10.60 14.28 12.89
C PRO A 178 9.37 14.03 12.00
N LYS A 179 8.31 13.50 12.56
CA LYS A 179 7.07 13.21 11.81
C LYS A 179 6.50 14.43 11.10
N ALA A 180 6.73 15.65 11.61
CA ALA A 180 6.34 16.88 10.93
C ALA A 180 6.98 17.02 9.54
N GLU A 181 8.26 16.62 9.38
CA GLU A 181 8.94 16.64 8.09
C GLU A 181 8.39 15.54 7.16
N VAL A 182 8.01 14.39 7.72
CA VAL A 182 7.37 13.31 6.97
C VAL A 182 6.00 13.74 6.45
N TYR A 183 5.18 14.38 7.28
CA TYR A 183 3.90 14.95 6.85
C TYR A 183 4.09 16.02 5.76
N GLN A 184 5.09 16.90 5.90
CA GLN A 184 5.36 17.90 4.86
C GLN A 184 5.70 17.22 3.52
N ALA A 185 6.52 16.18 3.52
CA ALA A 185 6.84 15.43 2.30
C ALA A 185 5.61 14.75 1.68
N ILE A 186 4.70 14.23 2.53
CA ILE A 186 3.40 13.69 2.07
C ILE A 186 2.59 14.80 1.38
N PHE A 187 2.50 15.98 1.98
CA PHE A 187 1.73 17.10 1.42
C PHE A 187 2.33 17.62 0.12
N ASP A 188 3.66 17.69 0.01
CA ASP A 188 4.36 18.11 -1.21
C ASP A 188 4.10 17.13 -2.36
N ASP A 189 4.15 15.82 -2.10
CA ASP A 189 3.82 14.80 -3.09
C ASP A 189 2.34 14.90 -3.51
N LEU A 190 1.41 15.01 -2.56
CA LEU A 190 -0.02 15.10 -2.85
C LEU A 190 -0.39 16.41 -3.59
N LYS A 191 0.27 17.52 -3.26
CA LYS A 191 0.14 18.78 -4.01
C LYS A 191 0.49 18.58 -5.47
N TYR A 192 1.64 17.98 -5.77
CA TYR A 192 2.04 17.68 -7.14
C TYR A 192 0.96 16.85 -7.86
N VAL A 193 0.41 15.83 -7.20
CA VAL A 193 -0.65 14.99 -7.77
C VAL A 193 -1.90 15.78 -8.12
N THR A 194 -2.34 16.68 -7.26
CA THR A 194 -3.54 17.48 -7.48
C THR A 194 -3.38 18.53 -8.61
N GLU A 195 -2.15 18.97 -8.85
CA GLU A 195 -1.79 19.91 -9.93
C GLU A 195 -1.44 19.22 -11.26
N SER A 196 -1.30 17.89 -11.26
CA SER A 196 -0.88 17.07 -12.41
C SER A 196 -1.97 16.89 -13.46
N PRO A 197 -1.63 16.31 -14.65
CA PRO A 197 -2.60 15.97 -15.69
C PRO A 197 -3.55 14.80 -15.36
N LEU A 198 -3.44 14.18 -14.19
CA LEU A 198 -4.29 13.04 -13.80
C LEU A 198 -5.79 13.39 -13.88
N ALA A 199 -6.60 12.38 -14.18
CA ALA A 199 -8.05 12.50 -14.13
C ALA A 199 -8.54 12.82 -12.70
N ASP A 200 -9.61 13.60 -12.60
CA ASP A 200 -10.26 13.91 -11.33
C ASP A 200 -10.76 12.65 -10.62
N VAL A 201 -11.38 11.75 -11.38
CA VAL A 201 -11.84 10.42 -10.94
C VAL A 201 -11.53 9.42 -12.05
N GLN A 202 -11.05 8.24 -11.71
CA GLN A 202 -10.75 7.21 -12.69
C GLN A 202 -12.02 6.52 -13.18
N PRO A 203 -12.10 6.18 -14.47
CA PRO A 203 -13.17 5.34 -15.00
C PRO A 203 -13.03 3.89 -14.51
N ALA A 204 -14.09 3.10 -14.57
CA ALA A 204 -14.08 1.69 -14.16
C ALA A 204 -13.00 0.85 -14.86
N SER A 205 -12.66 1.17 -16.11
CA SER A 205 -11.59 0.51 -16.87
C SER A 205 -10.18 0.78 -16.33
N ALA A 206 -10.01 1.86 -15.55
CA ALA A 206 -8.77 2.26 -14.91
C ALA A 206 -8.90 2.24 -13.38
N CYS A 207 -9.86 1.48 -12.82
CA CYS A 207 -10.02 1.35 -11.37
C CYS A 207 -8.70 0.85 -10.75
N GLY A 208 -8.34 1.36 -9.59
CA GLY A 208 -7.05 1.09 -8.96
C GLY A 208 -5.89 1.99 -9.42
N LYS A 209 -6.08 2.80 -10.47
CA LYS A 209 -5.16 3.88 -10.81
C LYS A 209 -5.41 5.11 -9.94
N VAL A 210 -4.35 5.87 -9.69
CA VAL A 210 -4.41 7.12 -8.91
C VAL A 210 -5.26 8.17 -9.63
N SER A 211 -6.04 8.93 -8.86
CA SER A 211 -6.83 10.07 -9.33
C SER A 211 -6.57 11.31 -8.44
N LYS A 212 -6.97 12.49 -8.90
CA LYS A 212 -6.93 13.69 -8.05
C LYS A 212 -7.83 13.56 -6.82
N SER A 213 -8.99 12.90 -6.97
CA SER A 213 -9.88 12.60 -5.84
C SER A 213 -9.17 11.77 -4.76
N ALA A 214 -8.35 10.79 -5.15
CA ALA A 214 -7.55 10.00 -4.21
C ALA A 214 -6.51 10.87 -3.48
N ALA A 215 -5.85 11.77 -4.19
CA ALA A 215 -4.87 12.67 -3.60
C ALA A 215 -5.52 13.66 -2.60
N TRP A 216 -6.64 14.28 -2.97
CA TRP A 216 -7.39 15.16 -2.07
C TRP A 216 -7.87 14.43 -0.81
N ALA A 217 -8.42 13.21 -0.96
CA ALA A 217 -8.89 12.41 0.16
C ALA A 217 -7.74 12.01 1.11
N LEU A 218 -6.62 11.56 0.57
CA LEU A 218 -5.45 11.19 1.38
C LEU A 218 -4.85 12.42 2.08
N TRP A 219 -4.81 13.58 1.41
CA TRP A 219 -4.31 14.82 1.98
C TRP A 219 -5.14 15.27 3.18
N GLY A 220 -6.45 15.32 3.03
CA GLY A 220 -7.34 15.67 4.13
C GLY A 220 -7.23 14.68 5.30
N LYS A 221 -7.15 13.38 5.00
CA LYS A 221 -6.96 12.33 6.01
C LYS A 221 -5.63 12.47 6.75
N ALA A 222 -4.55 12.81 6.05
CA ALA A 222 -3.23 13.01 6.66
C ALA A 222 -3.18 14.28 7.54
N LEU A 223 -3.82 15.37 7.12
CA LEU A 223 -3.97 16.59 7.94
C LEU A 223 -4.79 16.32 9.21
N LEU A 224 -5.89 15.58 9.09
CA LEU A 224 -6.71 15.18 10.23
C LEU A 224 -5.89 14.32 11.21
N GLN A 225 -5.13 13.34 10.70
CA GLN A 225 -4.27 12.50 11.52
C GLN A 225 -3.21 13.33 12.25
N GLN A 226 -2.53 14.24 11.55
CA GLN A 226 -1.53 15.13 12.16
C GLN A 226 -2.14 16.00 13.26
N ALA A 227 -3.37 16.52 13.07
CA ALA A 227 -4.06 17.31 14.09
C ALA A 227 -4.43 16.49 15.35
N CYS A 228 -4.57 15.16 15.20
CA CYS A 228 -4.85 14.23 16.30
C CYS A 228 -3.59 13.74 17.01
N ASP A 229 -2.39 13.99 16.48
CA ASP A 229 -1.16 13.60 17.14
C ASP A 229 -1.00 14.29 18.50
N GLU A 230 -0.65 13.54 19.55
CA GLU A 230 -0.56 14.04 20.92
C GLU A 230 0.55 15.09 21.08
N ASP A 231 1.67 14.92 20.37
CA ASP A 231 2.85 15.77 20.40
C ASP A 231 2.86 16.83 19.29
N PHE A 232 1.72 17.02 18.58
CA PHE A 232 1.61 18.07 17.58
C PHE A 232 1.79 19.46 18.19
N VAL A 233 2.75 20.20 17.65
CA VAL A 233 3.01 21.61 18.02
C VAL A 233 2.50 22.52 16.91
N GLY A 234 1.46 23.30 17.19
CA GLY A 234 0.84 24.20 16.22
C GLY A 234 -0.66 24.39 16.46
N SER A 235 -1.32 25.03 15.51
CA SER A 235 -2.76 25.28 15.58
C SER A 235 -3.54 24.06 15.04
N LYS A 236 -4.10 23.25 15.93
CA LYS A 236 -4.98 22.14 15.55
C LYS A 236 -6.20 22.63 14.75
N SER A 237 -6.76 23.78 15.11
CA SER A 237 -7.90 24.39 14.40
C SER A 237 -7.56 24.75 12.96
N GLU A 238 -6.34 25.22 12.71
CA GLU A 238 -5.86 25.53 11.37
C GLU A 238 -5.70 24.27 10.51
N LEU A 239 -5.07 23.21 11.07
CA LEU A 239 -4.94 21.92 10.37
C LEU A 239 -6.31 21.31 10.08
N LEU A 240 -7.26 21.37 11.02
CA LEU A 240 -8.61 20.88 10.81
C LEU A 240 -9.33 21.66 9.70
N GLY A 241 -9.14 23.01 9.68
CA GLY A 241 -9.65 23.86 8.58
C GLY A 241 -9.10 23.45 7.22
N GLN A 242 -7.79 23.20 7.14
CA GLN A 242 -7.14 22.69 5.92
C GLN A 242 -7.64 21.29 5.56
N ALA A 243 -7.83 20.39 6.53
CA ALA A 243 -8.38 19.05 6.29
C ALA A 243 -9.78 19.13 5.65
N ILE A 244 -10.66 19.97 6.21
CA ILE A 244 -12.01 20.19 5.66
C ILE A 244 -11.93 20.72 4.22
N GLU A 245 -11.03 21.64 3.91
CA GLU A 245 -10.82 22.15 2.55
C GLU A 245 -10.47 21.01 1.58
N LYS A 246 -9.48 20.17 1.94
CA LYS A 246 -9.02 19.06 1.07
C LYS A 246 -10.08 17.96 0.92
N LEU A 247 -10.76 17.59 2.01
CA LEU A 247 -11.86 16.63 1.97
C LEU A 247 -13.03 17.16 1.14
N THR A 248 -13.36 18.46 1.27
CA THR A 248 -14.39 19.10 0.44
C THR A 248 -14.01 19.06 -1.06
N ALA A 249 -12.73 19.28 -1.39
CA ALA A 249 -12.26 19.16 -2.77
C ALA A 249 -12.47 17.72 -3.31
N ALA A 250 -12.11 16.70 -2.54
CA ALA A 250 -12.39 15.30 -2.90
C ALA A 250 -13.89 15.05 -3.07
N TRP A 251 -14.70 15.49 -2.10
CA TRP A 251 -16.16 15.29 -2.10
C TRP A 251 -16.84 15.87 -3.33
N ASN A 252 -16.41 17.04 -3.77
CA ASN A 252 -16.96 17.74 -4.93
C ASN A 252 -16.68 17.02 -6.27
N LEU A 253 -15.72 16.09 -6.29
CA LEU A 253 -15.39 15.28 -7.48
C LEU A 253 -16.24 14.02 -7.59
N ARG A 254 -17.04 13.65 -6.57
CA ARG A 254 -17.88 12.44 -6.59
C ARG A 254 -18.87 12.42 -7.76
N LYS A 255 -19.17 11.23 -8.23
CA LYS A 255 -20.09 11.00 -9.37
C LYS A 255 -21.44 10.39 -8.92
N PHE A 256 -21.85 10.64 -7.69
CA PHE A 256 -23.15 10.25 -7.12
C PHE A 256 -23.69 11.40 -6.25
N GLY A 257 -24.93 11.32 -5.83
CA GLY A 257 -25.55 12.30 -4.93
C GLY A 257 -25.15 12.06 -3.46
N GLU A 258 -26.07 11.47 -2.71
CA GLU A 258 -25.81 11.12 -1.31
C GLU A 258 -25.19 9.73 -1.19
N LEU A 259 -24.41 9.48 -0.13
CA LEU A 259 -23.82 8.15 0.15
C LEU A 259 -24.87 7.05 0.19
N ALA A 260 -26.05 7.33 0.77
CA ALA A 260 -27.16 6.38 0.83
C ALA A 260 -27.70 5.96 -0.54
N SER A 261 -27.39 6.68 -1.61
CA SER A 261 -27.78 6.30 -2.98
C SER A 261 -26.91 5.19 -3.57
N VAL A 262 -25.74 4.90 -2.97
CA VAL A 262 -24.87 3.81 -3.38
C VAL A 262 -25.13 2.60 -2.50
N PRO A 263 -25.59 1.47 -3.07
CA PRO A 263 -25.82 0.27 -2.27
C PRO A 263 -24.54 -0.21 -1.60
N TYR A 264 -24.56 -0.44 -0.30
CA TYR A 264 -23.37 -0.88 0.46
C TYR A 264 -22.76 -2.19 -0.09
N SER A 265 -23.60 -3.08 -0.64
CA SER A 265 -23.15 -4.30 -1.32
C SER A 265 -22.29 -4.02 -2.55
N ALA A 266 -22.58 -2.94 -3.29
CA ALA A 266 -21.84 -2.61 -4.52
C ALA A 266 -20.34 -2.33 -4.30
N ILE A 267 -19.97 -1.95 -3.08
CA ILE A 267 -18.56 -1.71 -2.69
C ILE A 267 -17.75 -3.01 -2.73
N TRP A 268 -18.38 -4.13 -2.33
CA TRP A 268 -17.71 -5.40 -2.03
C TRP A 268 -17.95 -6.51 -3.06
N ASP A 269 -19.05 -6.41 -3.82
CA ASP A 269 -19.43 -7.41 -4.81
C ASP A 269 -18.42 -7.44 -5.96
N LEU A 270 -17.97 -8.64 -6.32
CA LEU A 270 -16.96 -8.85 -7.37
C LEU A 270 -17.36 -8.28 -8.73
N SER A 271 -18.67 -8.26 -9.03
CA SER A 271 -19.20 -7.74 -10.30
C SER A 271 -19.27 -6.21 -10.34
N THR A 272 -19.35 -5.53 -9.19
CA THR A 272 -19.59 -4.08 -9.11
C THR A 272 -18.44 -3.29 -8.47
N GLN A 273 -17.58 -3.92 -7.65
CA GLN A 273 -16.52 -3.22 -6.92
C GLN A 273 -15.63 -2.33 -7.79
N LYS A 274 -15.37 -2.73 -9.05
CA LYS A 274 -14.54 -1.98 -10.00
C LYS A 274 -15.23 -0.73 -10.56
N SER A 275 -16.55 -0.72 -10.59
CA SER A 275 -17.37 0.39 -11.09
C SER A 275 -18.11 1.14 -9.97
N CYS A 276 -17.95 0.74 -8.71
CA CYS A 276 -18.60 1.40 -7.60
C CYS A 276 -18.09 2.84 -7.44
N ALA A 277 -19.00 3.80 -7.62
CA ALA A 277 -18.66 5.23 -7.60
C ALA A 277 -18.23 5.74 -6.21
N GLU A 278 -18.50 4.97 -5.13
CA GLU A 278 -18.03 5.29 -3.79
C GLU A 278 -16.54 4.96 -3.60
N ASN A 279 -15.96 4.04 -4.38
CA ASN A 279 -14.56 3.66 -4.26
C ASN A 279 -13.66 4.72 -4.92
N ILE A 280 -12.80 5.36 -4.15
CA ILE A 280 -11.87 6.40 -4.61
C ILE A 280 -10.55 5.77 -5.07
N PHE A 281 -9.97 4.92 -4.24
CA PHE A 281 -8.74 4.21 -4.54
C PHE A 281 -8.79 2.80 -3.97
N GLN A 282 -8.44 1.83 -4.80
CA GLN A 282 -8.45 0.42 -4.44
C GLN A 282 -7.27 -0.31 -5.06
N ILE A 283 -6.80 -1.36 -4.40
CA ILE A 283 -5.79 -2.27 -4.89
C ILE A 283 -6.50 -3.44 -5.54
N ASN A 284 -6.24 -3.64 -6.83
CA ASN A 284 -6.91 -4.66 -7.62
C ASN A 284 -6.24 -6.02 -7.47
N TYR A 285 -7.08 -7.05 -7.44
CA TYR A 285 -6.68 -8.45 -7.41
C TYR A 285 -7.28 -9.23 -8.58
N ILE A 286 -6.65 -10.34 -8.91
CA ILE A 286 -7.03 -11.22 -10.03
C ILE A 286 -7.40 -12.59 -9.49
N GLN A 287 -8.69 -12.93 -9.61
CA GLN A 287 -9.21 -14.20 -9.16
C GLN A 287 -8.48 -15.39 -9.83
N GLY A 288 -8.15 -16.39 -9.02
CA GLY A 288 -7.45 -17.60 -9.47
C GLY A 288 -5.95 -17.44 -9.70
N ASN A 289 -5.38 -16.24 -9.55
CA ASN A 289 -3.96 -15.99 -9.74
C ASN A 289 -3.20 -16.12 -8.42
N ALA A 290 -2.14 -16.93 -8.38
CA ALA A 290 -1.38 -17.20 -7.16
C ALA A 290 -0.60 -15.98 -6.63
N ASP A 291 -0.14 -15.09 -7.53
CA ASP A 291 0.68 -13.93 -7.20
C ASP A 291 -0.15 -12.67 -6.98
N LEU A 292 -1.30 -12.57 -7.67
CA LEU A 292 -2.13 -11.38 -7.73
C LEU A 292 -3.56 -11.63 -7.20
N GLY A 293 -3.87 -12.79 -6.63
CA GLY A 293 -5.15 -13.08 -6.00
C GLY A 293 -5.20 -12.60 -4.55
N SER A 294 -6.37 -12.12 -4.12
CA SER A 294 -6.60 -11.79 -2.72
C SER A 294 -6.79 -13.05 -1.87
N VAL A 295 -6.58 -12.92 -0.58
CA VAL A 295 -6.65 -14.05 0.36
C VAL A 295 -7.66 -13.87 1.48
N TRP A 296 -8.32 -12.70 1.54
CA TRP A 296 -9.26 -12.38 2.63
C TRP A 296 -10.50 -13.25 2.68
N ASN A 297 -10.94 -13.79 1.55
CA ASN A 297 -12.06 -14.71 1.46
C ASN A 297 -11.90 -15.92 2.38
N TYR A 298 -10.68 -16.47 2.50
CA TYR A 298 -10.42 -17.56 3.43
C TYR A 298 -9.75 -17.10 4.73
N LEU A 299 -8.87 -16.09 4.71
CA LEU A 299 -8.25 -15.62 5.96
C LEU A 299 -9.29 -15.16 6.99
N TYR A 300 -10.33 -14.47 6.55
CA TYR A 300 -11.39 -13.95 7.42
C TYR A 300 -12.61 -14.86 7.49
N GLY A 301 -12.68 -15.86 6.63
CA GLY A 301 -13.79 -16.81 6.57
C GLY A 301 -13.81 -17.79 7.72
N PRO A 302 -14.96 -18.45 7.97
CA PRO A 302 -15.14 -19.46 9.00
C PRO A 302 -14.39 -20.73 8.65
N GLU A 303 -14.09 -21.54 9.68
CA GLU A 303 -13.56 -22.89 9.44
C GLU A 303 -14.54 -23.72 8.61
N GLY A 304 -14.14 -24.05 7.39
CA GLY A 304 -14.94 -24.77 6.42
C GLY A 304 -14.73 -24.25 5.01
N THR A 305 -15.29 -24.95 4.05
CA THR A 305 -15.31 -24.57 2.63
C THR A 305 -16.72 -24.20 2.19
N GLY A 306 -16.84 -23.39 1.12
CA GLY A 306 -18.13 -23.07 0.52
C GLY A 306 -18.97 -22.01 1.26
N VAL A 307 -18.41 -21.29 2.25
CA VAL A 307 -19.08 -20.18 2.94
C VAL A 307 -18.61 -18.82 2.41
N THR A 308 -17.33 -18.57 2.46
CA THR A 308 -16.69 -17.35 1.95
C THR A 308 -15.65 -17.66 0.90
N SER A 309 -15.17 -18.90 0.83
CA SER A 309 -14.13 -19.39 -0.06
C SER A 309 -14.31 -20.89 -0.32
N GLN A 310 -13.72 -21.39 -1.41
CA GLN A 310 -13.56 -22.84 -1.62
C GLN A 310 -12.37 -23.40 -0.82
N LYS A 311 -11.44 -22.56 -0.37
CA LYS A 311 -10.40 -22.93 0.59
C LYS A 311 -10.96 -22.85 2.02
N LYS A 312 -10.48 -23.73 2.90
CA LYS A 312 -10.83 -23.70 4.33
C LYS A 312 -10.50 -22.35 4.94
N GLY A 313 -11.42 -21.78 5.67
CA GLY A 313 -11.25 -20.50 6.34
C GLY A 313 -10.38 -20.59 7.59
N GLU A 314 -9.73 -19.47 7.95
CA GLU A 314 -8.73 -19.38 9.02
C GLU A 314 -9.17 -18.49 10.19
N MET A 315 -10.29 -17.77 10.08
CA MET A 315 -10.88 -16.92 11.14
C MET A 315 -9.87 -15.92 11.75
N GLN A 316 -9.02 -15.33 10.93
CA GLN A 316 -7.97 -14.42 11.42
C GLN A 316 -8.49 -13.01 11.75
N ASN A 317 -9.67 -12.64 11.27
CA ASN A 317 -10.29 -11.33 11.49
C ASN A 317 -11.80 -11.51 11.75
N VAL A 318 -12.14 -11.84 12.98
CA VAL A 318 -13.53 -12.06 13.41
C VAL A 318 -13.88 -11.11 14.54
N THR A 319 -15.16 -10.76 14.65
CA THR A 319 -15.63 -9.88 15.72
C THR A 319 -16.42 -10.64 16.78
N THR A 320 -16.59 -10.02 17.95
CA THR A 320 -17.31 -10.57 19.09
C THR A 320 -18.81 -10.27 19.01
N GLN A 321 -19.60 -10.96 19.86
CA GLN A 321 -21.02 -10.66 20.06
C GLN A 321 -21.23 -9.19 20.44
N ALA A 322 -20.38 -8.63 21.32
CA ALA A 322 -20.52 -7.24 21.78
C ALA A 322 -20.40 -6.23 20.63
N VAL A 323 -19.45 -6.44 19.71
CA VAL A 323 -19.32 -5.58 18.51
C VAL A 323 -20.50 -5.78 17.57
N TYR A 324 -20.96 -7.02 17.38
CA TYR A 324 -22.14 -7.30 16.55
C TYR A 324 -23.39 -6.62 17.10
N ASP A 325 -23.58 -6.60 18.42
CA ASP A 325 -24.74 -5.99 19.08
C ASP A 325 -24.65 -4.45 19.13
N SER A 326 -23.45 -3.87 18.91
CA SER A 326 -23.29 -2.41 18.85
C SER A 326 -23.83 -1.77 17.57
N PHE A 327 -24.13 -2.58 16.53
CA PHE A 327 -24.78 -2.06 15.32
C PHE A 327 -26.24 -1.73 15.59
N GLU A 328 -26.67 -0.53 15.19
CA GLU A 328 -28.04 -0.08 15.30
C GLU A 328 -29.01 -0.95 14.49
N THR A 329 -30.28 -0.95 14.90
CA THR A 329 -31.34 -1.64 14.15
C THR A 329 -31.50 -1.03 12.77
N GLY A 330 -31.39 -1.85 11.73
CA GLY A 330 -31.47 -1.40 10.34
C GLY A 330 -30.12 -1.03 9.72
N ASP A 331 -29.01 -1.07 10.47
CA ASP A 331 -27.67 -0.88 9.90
C ASP A 331 -27.34 -2.02 8.92
N VAL A 332 -27.23 -1.68 7.64
CA VAL A 332 -26.96 -2.64 6.58
C VAL A 332 -25.61 -3.37 6.74
N ARG A 333 -24.64 -2.77 7.44
CA ARG A 333 -23.31 -3.37 7.70
C ARG A 333 -23.43 -4.64 8.53
N ARG A 334 -24.42 -4.72 9.41
CA ARG A 334 -24.71 -5.89 10.24
C ARG A 334 -25.03 -7.13 9.39
N SER A 335 -25.68 -6.95 8.23
CA SER A 335 -26.00 -8.05 7.31
C SER A 335 -24.79 -8.71 6.66
N PHE A 336 -23.63 -8.04 6.68
CA PHE A 336 -22.35 -8.57 6.21
C PHE A 336 -21.58 -9.35 7.28
N LEU A 337 -22.14 -9.52 8.46
CA LEU A 337 -21.58 -10.32 9.55
C LEU A 337 -22.40 -11.60 9.73
N ARG A 338 -21.75 -12.74 9.74
CA ARG A 338 -22.37 -14.05 9.97
C ARG A 338 -21.78 -14.75 11.18
N ALA A 339 -22.65 -15.31 12.00
CA ALA A 339 -22.27 -16.06 13.19
C ALA A 339 -21.52 -17.36 12.83
N THR A 340 -20.50 -17.65 13.61
CA THR A 340 -19.74 -18.90 13.58
C THR A 340 -19.45 -19.32 15.01
N ASN A 341 -19.77 -20.55 15.35
CA ASN A 341 -19.46 -21.12 16.67
C ASN A 341 -18.10 -21.83 16.64
N MET A 342 -17.21 -21.45 17.54
CA MET A 342 -15.92 -22.08 17.72
C MET A 342 -15.63 -22.26 19.21
N ALA A 343 -15.30 -23.48 19.62
CA ALA A 343 -15.00 -23.83 21.01
C ALA A 343 -16.07 -23.35 22.03
N GLY A 344 -17.34 -23.38 21.65
CA GLY A 344 -18.45 -22.95 22.50
C GLY A 344 -18.69 -21.45 22.58
N GLN A 345 -17.95 -20.65 21.82
CA GLN A 345 -18.11 -19.20 21.73
C GLN A 345 -18.60 -18.80 20.33
N THR A 346 -19.49 -17.82 20.27
CA THR A 346 -19.97 -17.25 19.02
C THR A 346 -19.06 -16.08 18.59
N TYR A 347 -18.55 -16.18 17.38
CA TYR A 347 -17.85 -15.12 16.67
C TYR A 347 -18.61 -14.75 15.41
N TYR A 348 -18.30 -13.59 14.85
CA TYR A 348 -18.89 -13.12 13.59
C TYR A 348 -17.78 -12.86 12.58
N HIS A 349 -17.84 -13.54 11.44
CA HIS A 349 -16.95 -13.32 10.32
C HIS A 349 -17.60 -12.41 9.27
N THR A 350 -16.77 -11.71 8.52
CA THR A 350 -17.25 -10.80 7.47
C THR A 350 -17.55 -11.53 6.15
N MET A 351 -18.61 -11.12 5.48
CA MET A 351 -18.98 -11.54 4.13
C MET A 351 -18.50 -10.57 3.03
N LYS A 352 -17.84 -9.46 3.40
CA LYS A 352 -17.36 -8.45 2.44
C LYS A 352 -16.43 -9.02 1.37
N TYR A 353 -15.66 -10.03 1.73
CA TYR A 353 -14.65 -10.63 0.85
C TYR A 353 -15.03 -12.06 0.42
N ALA A 354 -16.31 -12.41 0.49
CA ALA A 354 -16.75 -13.73 0.04
C ALA A 354 -16.52 -13.86 -1.48
N ASP A 355 -15.86 -14.94 -1.87
CA ASP A 355 -15.57 -15.30 -3.25
C ASP A 355 -15.61 -16.83 -3.37
N LEU A 356 -16.72 -17.36 -3.83
CA LEU A 356 -16.94 -18.80 -3.98
C LEU A 356 -16.42 -19.34 -5.33
N GLU A 357 -16.01 -18.46 -6.23
CA GLU A 357 -15.46 -18.82 -7.54
C GLU A 357 -13.93 -18.85 -7.54
N CYS A 358 -13.28 -18.56 -6.40
CA CYS A 358 -11.83 -18.47 -6.24
C CYS A 358 -11.06 -19.77 -6.45
N GLY A 359 -11.75 -20.90 -6.65
CA GLY A 359 -11.16 -22.23 -6.73
C GLY A 359 -10.61 -22.73 -5.38
N ALA A 360 -10.11 -23.98 -5.38
CA ALA A 360 -9.65 -24.67 -4.16
C ALA A 360 -8.44 -24.01 -3.48
N ASN A 361 -7.64 -23.24 -4.22
CA ASN A 361 -6.48 -22.52 -3.69
C ASN A 361 -6.86 -21.24 -2.93
N GLY A 362 -8.11 -20.75 -3.06
CA GLY A 362 -8.62 -19.61 -2.34
C GLY A 362 -8.15 -18.25 -2.86
N TYR A 363 -7.54 -18.16 -4.03
CA TYR A 363 -7.11 -16.87 -4.60
C TYR A 363 -8.30 -16.10 -5.15
N GLY A 364 -8.77 -15.12 -4.40
CA GLY A 364 -9.97 -14.34 -4.69
C GLY A 364 -9.73 -13.14 -5.59
N GLY A 365 -10.82 -12.59 -6.14
CA GLY A 365 -10.85 -11.37 -6.93
C GLY A 365 -11.28 -10.11 -6.16
N ASN A 366 -11.44 -10.21 -4.84
CA ASN A 366 -11.86 -9.08 -4.01
C ASN A 366 -10.74 -8.03 -3.95
N ASN A 367 -11.07 -6.78 -4.29
CA ASN A 367 -10.16 -5.65 -4.19
C ASN A 367 -10.05 -5.15 -2.73
N TRP A 368 -8.89 -4.60 -2.38
CA TRP A 368 -8.77 -3.86 -1.12
C TRP A 368 -9.11 -2.40 -1.35
N ILE A 369 -10.18 -1.94 -0.73
CA ILE A 369 -10.60 -0.56 -0.78
C ILE A 369 -9.77 0.24 0.23
N VAL A 370 -8.88 1.10 -0.27
CA VAL A 370 -7.97 1.92 0.56
C VAL A 370 -8.62 3.24 0.95
N LEU A 371 -9.32 3.87 0.01
CA LEU A 371 -10.04 5.13 0.20
C LEU A 371 -11.40 5.06 -0.48
N ARG A 372 -12.42 5.52 0.21
CA ARG A 372 -13.77 5.65 -0.33
C ARG A 372 -14.42 6.96 0.13
N TYR A 373 -15.49 7.38 -0.52
CA TYR A 373 -16.14 8.65 -0.19
C TYR A 373 -16.76 8.68 1.22
N ALA A 374 -17.06 7.53 1.83
CA ALA A 374 -17.43 7.49 3.25
C ALA A 374 -16.27 7.85 4.20
N ASP A 375 -15.00 7.75 3.77
CA ASP A 375 -13.85 8.24 4.52
C ASP A 375 -13.67 9.76 4.40
N VAL A 376 -14.36 10.39 3.43
CA VAL A 376 -14.29 11.83 3.12
C VAL A 376 -15.44 12.60 3.75
N ALA A 377 -16.62 11.95 3.91
CA ALA A 377 -17.83 12.55 4.49
C ALA A 377 -17.71 12.74 5.99
#